data_9762c48fded97a1aa1684da0e5704dce
#
_entry.id   9762c48fded97a1aa1684da0e5704dce
#
_cell.length_a   1.000
_cell.length_b   1.000
_cell.length_c   1.000
_cell.angle_alpha   90.00
_cell.angle_beta   90.00
_cell.angle_gamma   90.00
#
_symmetry.space_group_name_H-M   'P 1'
#
loop_
_entity.id
_entity.type
_entity.pdbx_description
1 polymer ?
#
loop_
_entity_poly.entity_id
_entity_poly.type
_entity_poly.pdbx_seq_one_letter_code
_entity_poly.pdbx_strand_id
1 'polypeptide(L)'
;MPRIKHGDTTYGTTYQEQTKALRRYFIREYRTMCEEFSRTHNPYFRSLLIRNYIYKGPILEWYMRVKCRMDGYYDVYDRLIPRDATITDVGAGNAQMDFMLANLAPERTIYAIDYDEGKIEVARNSFLGRRTGVQFMCGDMCTIEFPKSDYILFSDSLHYIDSERQKSVLERAIESLNEGGCIVVRDGNASHGHAHNLIELTELWSTKLLKFNKTTTDLCFVSEEWMRRFAVEHNMDIEISQYWRYSSETLYILKTRR
;
A
#
# COMPACT_ATOMS: atom_id res chain seq x y z
N MET A 1 -19.65 -19.44 4.73
CA MET A 1 -18.68 -20.19 5.54
C MET A 1 -19.19 -21.60 5.68
N PRO A 2 -18.52 -22.64 5.22
CA PRO A 2 -18.88 -24.00 5.57
C PRO A 2 -18.57 -24.20 7.07
N ARG A 3 -19.58 -24.58 7.84
CA ARG A 3 -19.42 -25.01 9.23
C ARG A 3 -18.50 -26.23 9.24
N ILE A 4 -17.35 -26.11 9.89
CA ILE A 4 -16.55 -27.28 10.29
C ILE A 4 -17.37 -27.97 11.37
N LYS A 5 -17.91 -29.16 11.05
CA LYS A 5 -18.56 -30.01 12.05
C LYS A 5 -17.46 -30.48 13.01
N HIS A 6 -17.57 -30.10 14.27
CA HIS A 6 -16.86 -30.76 15.36
C HIS A 6 -17.47 -32.14 15.54
N GLY A 7 -16.77 -33.15 15.07
CA GLY A 7 -17.14 -34.53 15.26
C GLY A 7 -16.16 -35.42 14.51
N ASP A 8 -15.25 -35.96 15.26
CA ASP A 8 -14.18 -36.92 15.02
C ASP A 8 -12.79 -36.30 15.02
N THR A 9 -12.21 -36.37 16.21
CA THR A 9 -10.81 -36.16 16.48
C THR A 9 -9.98 -37.28 15.85
N THR A 10 -9.67 -37.16 14.58
CA THR A 10 -8.45 -37.74 14.02
C THR A 10 -7.41 -36.61 13.99
N TYR A 11 -6.62 -36.55 15.05
CA TYR A 11 -5.35 -35.86 15.06
C TYR A 11 -4.51 -36.40 13.90
N GLY A 12 -4.33 -35.63 12.81
CA GLY A 12 -3.53 -36.12 11.71
C GLY A 12 -3.51 -35.32 10.42
N THR A 13 -4.22 -34.20 10.29
CA THR A 13 -3.91 -33.29 9.18
C THR A 13 -2.70 -32.45 9.57
N THR A 14 -1.55 -32.82 9.01
CA THR A 14 -0.33 -32.06 9.22
C THR A 14 -0.53 -30.62 8.77
N TYR A 15 0.18 -29.67 9.39
CA TYR A 15 0.22 -28.27 8.96
C TYR A 15 0.40 -28.14 7.42
N GLN A 16 1.14 -29.07 6.82
CA GLN A 16 1.33 -29.14 5.36
C GLN A 16 0.03 -29.46 4.59
N GLU A 17 -0.84 -30.32 5.12
CA GLU A 17 -2.11 -30.66 4.46
C GLU A 17 -3.12 -29.53 4.56
N GLN A 18 -3.18 -28.88 5.72
CA GLN A 18 -4.00 -27.67 5.90
C GLN A 18 -3.53 -26.55 4.95
N THR A 19 -2.22 -26.36 4.84
CA THR A 19 -1.62 -25.39 3.91
C THR A 19 -1.92 -25.73 2.46
N LYS A 20 -1.89 -27.02 2.08
CA LYS A 20 -2.25 -27.49 0.73
C LYS A 20 -3.74 -27.28 0.44
N ALA A 21 -4.62 -27.55 1.39
CA ALA A 21 -6.06 -27.36 1.24
C ALA A 21 -6.41 -25.88 1.08
N LEU A 22 -5.84 -25.00 1.92
CA LEU A 22 -5.96 -23.55 1.81
C LEU A 22 -5.42 -23.06 0.45
N ARG A 23 -4.26 -23.56 0.02
CA ARG A 23 -3.68 -23.21 -1.28
C ARG A 23 -4.58 -23.60 -2.46
N ARG A 24 -5.21 -24.78 -2.44
CA ARG A 24 -6.18 -25.20 -3.47
C ARG A 24 -7.43 -24.34 -3.47
N TYR A 25 -7.93 -24.00 -2.29
CA TYR A 25 -9.08 -23.11 -2.14
C TYR A 25 -8.77 -21.73 -2.76
N PHE A 26 -7.64 -21.13 -2.41
CA PHE A 26 -7.21 -19.85 -2.94
C PHE A 26 -6.98 -19.87 -4.47
N ILE A 27 -6.41 -20.93 -5.03
CA ILE A 27 -6.22 -21.04 -6.49
C ILE A 27 -7.56 -21.04 -7.20
N ARG A 28 -8.56 -21.75 -6.68
CA ARG A 28 -9.89 -21.80 -7.27
C ARG A 28 -10.60 -20.45 -7.19
N GLU A 29 -10.65 -19.88 -6.00
CA GLU A 29 -11.28 -18.56 -5.77
C GLU A 29 -10.60 -17.47 -6.59
N TYR A 30 -9.25 -17.49 -6.68
CA TYR A 30 -8.48 -16.55 -7.49
C TYR A 30 -8.86 -16.63 -8.98
N ARG A 31 -8.94 -17.81 -9.55
CA ARG A 31 -9.33 -17.96 -10.97
C ARG A 31 -10.73 -17.41 -11.22
N THR A 32 -11.70 -17.80 -10.40
CA THR A 32 -13.07 -17.31 -10.51
C THR A 32 -13.14 -15.79 -10.40
N MET A 33 -12.41 -15.22 -9.44
CA MET A 33 -12.39 -13.77 -9.22
C MET A 33 -11.68 -13.00 -10.34
N CYS A 34 -10.60 -13.54 -10.91
CA CYS A 34 -9.93 -12.94 -12.07
C CYS A 34 -10.83 -12.97 -13.32
N GLU A 35 -11.56 -14.06 -13.53
CA GLU A 35 -12.50 -14.17 -14.64
C GLU A 35 -13.67 -13.21 -14.49
N GLU A 36 -14.21 -13.05 -13.30
CA GLU A 36 -15.27 -12.08 -13.00
C GLU A 36 -14.78 -10.64 -13.09
N PHE A 37 -13.58 -10.36 -12.56
CA PHE A 37 -12.97 -9.03 -12.58
C PHE A 37 -12.67 -8.55 -14.00
N SER A 38 -12.11 -9.40 -14.86
CA SER A 38 -11.85 -9.07 -16.26
C SER A 38 -13.12 -8.73 -17.04
N ARG A 39 -14.29 -9.18 -16.60
CA ARG A 39 -15.59 -8.92 -17.23
C ARG A 39 -16.33 -7.69 -16.71
N THR A 40 -16.15 -7.28 -15.46
CA THR A 40 -17.09 -6.37 -14.79
C THR A 40 -16.49 -5.24 -13.97
N HIS A 41 -15.16 -5.13 -13.80
CA HIS A 41 -14.53 -4.25 -12.80
C HIS A 41 -15.10 -4.46 -11.38
N ASN A 42 -15.38 -5.69 -11.01
CA ASN A 42 -16.22 -6.05 -9.87
C ASN A 42 -15.52 -5.80 -8.51
N PRO A 43 -16.26 -5.30 -7.49
CA PRO A 43 -15.78 -5.09 -6.11
C PRO A 43 -15.29 -6.36 -5.37
N TYR A 44 -15.46 -7.55 -5.90
CA TYR A 44 -14.91 -8.81 -5.35
C TYR A 44 -13.38 -8.81 -5.28
N PHE A 45 -12.71 -7.97 -6.05
CA PHE A 45 -11.27 -7.81 -6.00
C PHE A 45 -10.77 -7.42 -4.60
N ARG A 46 -11.49 -6.53 -3.90
CA ARG A 46 -11.18 -6.18 -2.50
C ARG A 46 -11.26 -7.39 -1.57
N SER A 47 -12.16 -8.32 -1.84
CA SER A 47 -12.26 -9.57 -1.09
C SER A 47 -11.03 -10.47 -1.29
N LEU A 48 -10.45 -10.49 -2.48
CA LEU A 48 -9.21 -11.21 -2.75
C LEU A 48 -8.03 -10.63 -1.96
N LEU A 49 -7.87 -9.32 -1.95
CA LEU A 49 -6.82 -8.63 -1.21
C LEU A 49 -6.88 -8.96 0.29
N ILE A 50 -8.09 -9.01 0.86
CA ILE A 50 -8.29 -9.37 2.27
C ILE A 50 -7.88 -10.82 2.53
N ARG A 51 -8.34 -11.76 1.70
CA ARG A 51 -8.06 -13.19 1.83
C ARG A 51 -6.60 -13.56 1.60
N ASN A 52 -5.87 -12.71 0.89
CA ASN A 52 -4.44 -12.88 0.64
C ASN A 52 -3.62 -13.11 1.92
N TYR A 53 -4.08 -12.55 3.04
CA TYR A 53 -3.38 -12.56 4.34
C TYR A 53 -3.96 -13.53 5.36
N ILE A 54 -4.96 -14.33 5.00
CA ILE A 54 -5.66 -15.24 5.94
C ILE A 54 -4.72 -16.25 6.62
N TYR A 55 -3.63 -16.60 5.95
CA TYR A 55 -2.63 -17.54 6.46
C TYR A 55 -1.87 -17.03 7.71
N LYS A 56 -1.89 -15.72 7.96
CA LYS A 56 -1.30 -15.08 9.14
C LYS A 56 -2.27 -14.99 10.33
N GLY A 57 -3.51 -15.42 10.13
CA GLY A 57 -4.51 -15.47 11.17
C GLY A 57 -5.53 -14.33 11.12
N PRO A 58 -6.54 -14.38 11.99
CA PRO A 58 -7.73 -13.54 11.90
C PRO A 58 -7.47 -12.06 12.19
N ILE A 59 -6.45 -11.73 12.95
CA ILE A 59 -6.15 -10.35 13.34
C ILE A 59 -5.68 -9.54 12.12
N LEU A 60 -4.74 -10.09 11.35
CA LEU A 60 -4.26 -9.43 10.14
C LEU A 60 -5.35 -9.39 9.06
N GLU A 61 -6.12 -10.46 8.89
CA GLU A 61 -7.26 -10.48 7.98
C GLU A 61 -8.27 -9.39 8.33
N TRP A 62 -8.61 -9.24 9.62
CA TRP A 62 -9.53 -8.20 10.07
C TRP A 62 -8.98 -6.79 9.81
N TYR A 63 -7.70 -6.56 10.11
CA TYR A 63 -7.03 -5.29 9.83
C TYR A 63 -7.09 -4.95 8.33
N MET A 64 -6.75 -5.90 7.45
CA MET A 64 -6.81 -5.72 6.01
C MET A 64 -8.23 -5.47 5.51
N ARG A 65 -9.22 -6.10 6.13
CA ARG A 65 -10.64 -5.88 5.83
C ARG A 65 -11.08 -4.45 6.15
N VAL A 66 -10.65 -3.93 7.30
CA VAL A 66 -10.93 -2.55 7.70
C VAL A 66 -10.24 -1.58 6.74
N LYS A 67 -8.94 -1.77 6.51
CA LYS A 67 -8.14 -0.92 5.60
C LYS A 67 -8.74 -0.89 4.19
N CYS A 68 -9.02 -2.03 3.57
CA CYS A 68 -9.65 -2.10 2.25
C CYS A 68 -11.02 -1.41 2.16
N ARG A 69 -11.76 -1.38 3.27
CA ARG A 69 -13.11 -0.79 3.30
C ARG A 69 -13.07 0.72 3.45
N MET A 70 -12.09 1.21 4.22
CA MET A 70 -11.92 2.63 4.50
C MET A 70 -11.10 3.36 3.42
N ASP A 71 -10.21 2.66 2.72
CA ASP A 71 -9.37 3.26 1.70
C ASP A 71 -10.12 3.43 0.36
N GLY A 72 -10.50 4.67 0.07
CA GLY A 72 -11.16 5.06 -1.18
C GLY A 72 -10.19 5.36 -2.33
N TYR A 73 -8.87 5.37 -2.06
CA TYR A 73 -7.87 5.81 -3.04
C TYR A 73 -7.43 4.74 -4.03
N TYR A 74 -7.76 3.46 -3.82
CA TYR A 74 -7.34 2.39 -4.72
C TYR A 74 -7.76 2.64 -6.19
N ASP A 75 -9.01 3.04 -6.41
CA ASP A 75 -9.49 3.36 -7.75
C ASP A 75 -8.86 4.64 -8.33
N VAL A 76 -8.39 5.54 -7.46
CA VAL A 76 -7.68 6.76 -7.85
C VAL A 76 -6.29 6.41 -8.40
N TYR A 77 -5.54 5.60 -7.67
CA TYR A 77 -4.22 5.14 -8.11
C TYR A 77 -4.29 4.36 -9.42
N ASP A 78 -5.27 3.46 -9.58
CA ASP A 78 -5.40 2.69 -10.82
C ASP A 78 -5.69 3.57 -12.04
N ARG A 79 -6.50 4.63 -11.87
CA ARG A 79 -6.78 5.59 -12.94
C ARG A 79 -5.63 6.54 -13.22
N LEU A 80 -4.86 6.90 -12.19
CA LEU A 80 -3.75 7.83 -12.29
C LEU A 80 -2.53 7.21 -13.00
N ILE A 81 -2.27 5.94 -12.72
CA ILE A 81 -1.03 5.25 -13.10
C ILE A 81 -1.27 4.44 -14.39
N PRO A 82 -0.52 4.70 -15.48
CA PRO A 82 -0.61 3.93 -16.72
C PRO A 82 -0.45 2.41 -16.50
N ARG A 83 -1.01 1.63 -17.42
CA ARG A 83 -1.04 0.17 -17.27
C ARG A 83 0.32 -0.50 -17.47
N ASP A 84 1.27 0.17 -18.09
CA ASP A 84 2.62 -0.30 -18.41
C ASP A 84 3.72 0.43 -17.62
N ALA A 85 3.32 1.24 -16.63
CA ALA A 85 4.24 2.04 -15.83
C ALA A 85 5.13 1.20 -14.91
N THR A 86 6.34 1.68 -14.69
CA THR A 86 7.21 1.25 -13.59
C THR A 86 6.90 2.07 -12.33
N ILE A 87 6.64 1.39 -11.23
CA ILE A 87 6.18 1.97 -9.97
C ILE A 87 7.14 1.59 -8.85
N THR A 88 7.52 2.55 -8.03
CA THR A 88 8.14 2.30 -6.72
C THR A 88 7.19 2.79 -5.62
N ASP A 89 6.70 1.88 -4.77
CA ASP A 89 5.89 2.20 -3.59
C ASP A 89 6.78 2.19 -2.34
N VAL A 90 6.93 3.35 -1.72
CA VAL A 90 7.82 3.58 -0.57
C VAL A 90 6.99 3.63 0.72
N GLY A 91 7.19 2.64 1.58
CA GLY A 91 6.34 2.39 2.74
C GLY A 91 5.17 1.48 2.40
N ALA A 92 5.39 0.51 1.51
CA ALA A 92 4.36 -0.39 0.96
C ALA A 92 3.65 -1.25 2.02
N GLY A 93 4.25 -1.39 3.20
CA GLY A 93 3.71 -2.22 4.27
C GLY A 93 3.58 -3.68 3.85
N ASN A 94 2.36 -4.21 3.88
CA ASN A 94 2.10 -5.57 3.40
C ASN A 94 1.80 -5.63 1.90
N ALA A 95 2.13 -4.61 1.13
CA ALA A 95 1.98 -4.51 -0.32
C ALA A 95 0.53 -4.69 -0.84
N GLN A 96 -0.45 -4.21 -0.10
CA GLN A 96 -1.87 -4.42 -0.45
C GLN A 96 -2.26 -3.64 -1.71
N MET A 97 -1.81 -2.37 -1.81
CA MET A 97 -2.03 -1.53 -2.98
C MET A 97 -1.25 -2.07 -4.19
N ASP A 98 -0.02 -2.52 -3.97
CA ASP A 98 0.82 -3.10 -5.03
C ASP A 98 0.18 -4.33 -5.67
N PHE A 99 -0.38 -5.22 -4.85
CA PHE A 99 -1.11 -6.38 -5.36
C PHE A 99 -2.35 -5.98 -6.15
N MET A 100 -3.05 -4.95 -5.72
CA MET A 100 -4.17 -4.40 -6.47
C MET A 100 -3.70 -3.86 -7.83
N LEU A 101 -2.69 -3.01 -7.85
CA LEU A 101 -2.15 -2.41 -9.07
C LEU A 101 -1.60 -3.46 -10.04
N ALA A 102 -0.88 -4.48 -9.54
CA ALA A 102 -0.33 -5.56 -10.34
C ALA A 102 -1.41 -6.47 -10.95
N ASN A 103 -2.51 -6.70 -10.23
CA ASN A 103 -3.59 -7.52 -10.76
C ASN A 103 -4.48 -6.77 -11.76
N LEU A 104 -4.65 -5.46 -11.59
CA LEU A 104 -5.42 -4.62 -12.51
C LEU A 104 -4.67 -4.39 -13.84
N ALA A 105 -3.35 -4.33 -13.79
CA ALA A 105 -2.49 -4.19 -14.95
C ALA A 105 -1.21 -5.02 -14.74
N PRO A 106 -1.20 -6.29 -15.21
CA PRO A 106 -0.05 -7.20 -15.06
C PRO A 106 1.21 -6.71 -15.79
N GLU A 107 1.08 -5.75 -16.70
CA GLU A 107 2.18 -5.12 -17.42
C GLU A 107 2.97 -4.14 -16.55
N ARG A 108 2.42 -3.68 -15.43
CA ARG A 108 3.11 -2.81 -14.48
C ARG A 108 4.29 -3.53 -13.84
N THR A 109 5.43 -2.85 -13.79
CA THR A 109 6.58 -3.28 -12.99
C THR A 109 6.51 -2.58 -11.65
N ILE A 110 6.45 -3.32 -10.53
CA ILE A 110 6.23 -2.73 -9.21
C ILE A 110 7.34 -3.14 -8.24
N TYR A 111 7.96 -2.14 -7.60
CA TYR A 111 8.89 -2.28 -6.50
C TYR A 111 8.21 -1.83 -5.21
N ALA A 112 7.98 -2.75 -4.29
CA ALA A 112 7.38 -2.50 -2.99
C ALA A 112 8.48 -2.43 -1.92
N ILE A 113 8.70 -1.26 -1.33
CA ILE A 113 9.75 -0.98 -0.35
C ILE A 113 9.11 -0.77 1.02
N ASP A 114 9.59 -1.46 2.04
CA ASP A 114 9.27 -1.16 3.44
C ASP A 114 10.47 -1.47 4.34
N TYR A 115 10.63 -0.72 5.42
CA TYR A 115 11.71 -0.94 6.39
C TYR A 115 11.44 -2.15 7.30
N ASP A 116 10.18 -2.56 7.45
CA ASP A 116 9.79 -3.69 8.27
C ASP A 116 9.88 -5.01 7.50
N GLU A 117 10.99 -5.74 7.73
CA GLU A 117 11.22 -7.05 7.11
C GLU A 117 10.07 -8.02 7.36
N GLY A 118 9.42 -7.96 8.53
CA GLY A 118 8.28 -8.82 8.84
C GLY A 118 7.08 -8.54 7.93
N LYS A 119 6.82 -7.28 7.56
CA LYS A 119 5.77 -6.91 6.59
C LYS A 119 6.14 -7.39 5.19
N ILE A 120 7.38 -7.19 4.77
CA ILE A 120 7.91 -7.64 3.48
C ILE A 120 7.84 -9.17 3.37
N GLU A 121 8.21 -9.91 4.43
CA GLU A 121 8.06 -11.36 4.44
C GLU A 121 6.59 -11.80 4.34
N VAL A 122 5.69 -11.10 5.04
CA VAL A 122 4.25 -11.36 4.93
C VAL A 122 3.79 -11.15 3.49
N ALA A 123 4.15 -10.05 2.86
CA ALA A 123 3.79 -9.75 1.49
C ALA A 123 4.36 -10.81 0.52
N ARG A 124 5.65 -11.08 0.58
CA ARG A 124 6.35 -12.05 -0.29
C ARG A 124 5.79 -13.47 -0.18
N ASN A 125 5.43 -13.91 1.03
CA ASN A 125 4.93 -15.25 1.29
C ASN A 125 3.41 -15.37 1.10
N SER A 126 2.71 -14.29 0.83
CA SER A 126 1.28 -14.28 0.57
C SER A 126 0.94 -14.99 -0.75
N PHE A 127 -0.34 -15.26 -0.95
CA PHE A 127 -0.82 -15.90 -2.18
C PHE A 127 -0.50 -15.05 -3.42
N LEU A 128 -0.78 -13.75 -3.36
CA LEU A 128 -0.51 -12.81 -4.46
C LEU A 128 0.99 -12.51 -4.60
N GLY A 129 1.74 -12.43 -3.50
CA GLY A 129 3.18 -12.22 -3.53
C GLY A 129 3.97 -13.27 -4.33
N ARG A 130 3.42 -14.47 -4.45
CA ARG A 130 4.01 -15.56 -5.23
C ARG A 130 3.51 -15.63 -6.68
N ARG A 131 2.58 -14.78 -7.08
CA ARG A 131 1.88 -14.85 -8.39
C ARG A 131 1.92 -13.55 -9.16
N THR A 132 2.07 -12.45 -8.48
CA THR A 132 2.28 -11.14 -9.10
C THR A 132 3.77 -10.92 -9.33
N GLY A 133 4.11 -10.08 -10.29
CA GLY A 133 5.48 -9.66 -10.56
C GLY A 133 6.02 -8.61 -9.59
N VAL A 134 5.37 -8.37 -8.45
CA VAL A 134 5.81 -7.39 -7.45
C VAL A 134 7.15 -7.79 -6.86
N GLN A 135 8.11 -6.88 -6.90
CA GLN A 135 9.45 -7.03 -6.37
C GLN A 135 9.53 -6.38 -4.99
N PHE A 136 9.96 -7.15 -3.99
CA PHE A 136 9.98 -6.70 -2.60
C PHE A 136 11.39 -6.33 -2.16
N MET A 137 11.55 -5.13 -1.64
CA MET A 137 12.80 -4.61 -1.11
C MET A 137 12.62 -4.22 0.36
N CYS A 138 13.51 -4.71 1.23
CA CYS A 138 13.53 -4.31 2.63
C CYS A 138 14.60 -3.24 2.83
N GLY A 139 14.21 -2.06 3.33
CA GLY A 139 15.14 -0.98 3.59
C GLY A 139 14.48 0.29 4.08
N ASP A 140 15.29 1.13 4.75
CA ASP A 140 14.87 2.43 5.22
C ASP A 140 14.80 3.42 4.04
N MET A 141 13.64 4.08 3.87
CA MET A 141 13.43 5.08 2.82
C MET A 141 14.46 6.22 2.86
N CYS A 142 15.06 6.48 4.00
CA CYS A 142 16.10 7.52 4.15
C CYS A 142 17.44 7.11 3.53
N THR A 143 17.71 5.82 3.32
CA THR A 143 19.01 5.32 2.89
C THR A 143 18.98 4.40 1.68
N ILE A 144 17.88 3.69 1.45
CA ILE A 144 17.75 2.76 0.32
C ILE A 144 17.76 3.53 -1.02
N GLU A 145 18.39 2.97 -2.03
CA GLU A 145 18.30 3.48 -3.40
C GLU A 145 16.95 3.11 -4.01
N PHE A 146 16.28 4.11 -4.61
CA PHE A 146 15.03 3.87 -5.31
C PHE A 146 15.30 3.42 -6.75
N PRO A 147 14.62 2.37 -7.22
CA PRO A 147 14.65 1.97 -8.62
C PRO A 147 14.16 3.11 -9.52
N LYS A 148 14.73 3.23 -10.73
CA LYS A 148 14.22 4.16 -11.76
C LYS A 148 12.77 3.82 -12.08
N SER A 149 11.88 4.80 -11.97
CA SER A 149 10.42 4.58 -12.04
C SER A 149 9.70 5.74 -12.72
N ASP A 150 8.56 5.42 -13.32
CA ASP A 150 7.65 6.41 -13.87
C ASP A 150 6.79 7.04 -12.77
N TYR A 151 6.51 6.26 -11.72
CA TYR A 151 5.75 6.70 -10.56
C TYR A 151 6.46 6.26 -9.27
N ILE A 152 6.67 7.22 -8.36
CA ILE A 152 7.15 6.93 -7.00
C ILE A 152 6.05 7.35 -6.03
N LEU A 153 5.58 6.39 -5.23
CA LEU A 153 4.43 6.55 -4.36
C LEU A 153 4.87 6.61 -2.90
N PHE A 154 4.28 7.53 -2.16
CA PHE A 154 4.37 7.62 -0.70
C PHE A 154 2.94 7.67 -0.15
N SER A 155 2.43 6.53 0.26
CA SER A 155 1.06 6.42 0.77
C SER A 155 1.06 6.16 2.25
N ASP A 156 0.71 7.18 3.05
CA ASP A 156 0.70 7.14 4.51
C ASP A 156 2.06 6.72 5.10
N SER A 157 3.15 7.20 4.52
CA SER A 157 4.51 6.78 4.90
C SER A 157 5.47 7.92 5.25
N LEU A 158 5.34 9.11 4.64
CA LEU A 158 6.27 10.22 4.90
C LEU A 158 6.16 10.78 6.32
N HIS A 159 4.98 10.78 6.92
CA HIS A 159 4.77 11.33 8.25
C HIS A 159 5.51 10.60 9.39
N TYR A 160 6.13 9.46 9.11
CA TYR A 160 6.97 8.74 10.10
C TYR A 160 8.39 9.28 10.22
N ILE A 161 8.79 10.22 9.37
CA ILE A 161 10.09 10.89 9.41
C ILE A 161 9.92 12.42 9.54
N ASP A 162 10.94 13.10 10.07
CA ASP A 162 10.93 14.56 10.22
C ASP A 162 11.01 15.29 8.86
N SER A 163 10.71 16.59 8.88
CA SER A 163 10.61 17.40 7.66
C SER A 163 11.90 17.51 6.86
N GLU A 164 13.05 17.46 7.50
CA GLU A 164 14.36 17.48 6.79
C GLU A 164 14.59 16.18 6.04
N ARG A 165 14.30 15.06 6.69
CA ARG A 165 14.37 13.74 6.05
C ARG A 165 13.32 13.59 4.96
N GLN A 166 12.09 14.12 5.16
CA GLN A 166 11.06 14.16 4.11
C GLN A 166 11.58 14.86 2.87
N LYS A 167 12.23 16.03 3.03
CA LYS A 167 12.84 16.77 1.91
C LYS A 167 13.89 15.92 1.19
N SER A 168 14.84 15.36 1.92
CA SER A 168 15.90 14.54 1.34
C SER A 168 15.37 13.30 0.61
N VAL A 169 14.34 12.64 1.18
CA VAL A 169 13.70 11.46 0.56
C VAL A 169 13.01 11.85 -0.75
N LEU A 170 12.30 12.96 -0.79
CA LEU A 170 11.63 13.45 -2.00
C LEU A 170 12.63 13.91 -3.06
N GLU A 171 13.76 14.54 -2.67
CA GLU A 171 14.84 14.91 -3.60
C GLU A 171 15.42 13.66 -4.27
N ARG A 172 15.70 12.61 -3.51
CA ARG A 172 16.16 11.32 -4.06
C ARG A 172 15.09 10.63 -4.92
N ALA A 173 13.81 10.82 -4.59
CA ALA A 173 12.74 10.34 -5.44
C ALA A 173 12.74 11.07 -6.80
N ILE A 174 12.96 12.39 -6.83
CA ILE A 174 13.10 13.14 -8.09
C ILE A 174 14.25 12.59 -8.93
N GLU A 175 15.41 12.33 -8.32
CA GLU A 175 16.57 11.76 -9.01
C GLU A 175 16.30 10.36 -9.59
N SER A 176 15.35 9.63 -9.00
CA SER A 176 14.98 8.28 -9.41
C SER A 176 13.81 8.23 -10.41
N LEU A 177 13.21 9.37 -10.75
CA LEU A 177 12.18 9.41 -11.79
C LEU A 177 12.76 9.17 -13.18
N ASN A 178 11.98 8.50 -14.02
CA ASN A 178 12.15 8.51 -15.46
C ASN A 178 11.69 9.85 -16.03
N GLU A 179 12.05 10.13 -17.28
CA GLU A 179 11.60 11.34 -17.97
C GLU A 179 10.07 11.42 -18.03
N GLY A 180 9.50 12.53 -17.59
CA GLY A 180 8.05 12.72 -17.48
C GLY A 180 7.40 12.00 -16.32
N GLY A 181 8.20 11.46 -15.38
CA GLY A 181 7.71 10.73 -14.22
C GLY A 181 7.03 11.61 -13.17
N CYS A 182 6.35 10.97 -12.24
CA CYS A 182 5.55 11.60 -11.19
C CYS A 182 5.89 11.05 -9.81
N ILE A 183 5.92 11.94 -8.80
CA ILE A 183 5.84 11.55 -7.40
C ILE A 183 4.41 11.75 -6.93
N VAL A 184 3.87 10.75 -6.25
CA VAL A 184 2.52 10.81 -5.67
C VAL A 184 2.62 10.63 -4.16
N VAL A 185 2.26 11.68 -3.43
CA VAL A 185 2.23 11.64 -1.96
C VAL A 185 0.79 11.69 -1.51
N ARG A 186 0.36 10.70 -0.74
CA ARG A 186 -0.87 10.72 0.04
C ARG A 186 -0.50 10.78 1.51
N ASP A 187 -0.99 11.80 2.20
CA ASP A 187 -0.72 11.96 3.62
C ASP A 187 -1.83 12.74 4.32
N GLY A 188 -1.89 12.64 5.65
CA GLY A 188 -2.72 13.51 6.45
C GLY A 188 -2.31 14.99 6.27
N ASN A 189 -3.28 15.89 6.27
CA ASN A 189 -2.99 17.31 6.15
C ASN A 189 -2.92 17.97 7.53
N ALA A 190 -1.75 18.48 7.89
CA ALA A 190 -1.51 19.19 9.15
C ALA A 190 -2.43 20.40 9.39
N SER A 191 -3.05 20.94 8.32
CA SER A 191 -3.91 22.15 8.39
C SER A 191 -5.36 21.87 8.83
N HIS A 192 -5.81 20.62 8.89
CA HIS A 192 -7.18 20.24 9.23
C HIS A 192 -7.31 19.71 10.67
N GLY A 193 -7.34 20.60 11.65
CA GLY A 193 -7.26 20.30 13.08
C GLY A 193 -8.33 19.35 13.68
N HIS A 194 -9.51 19.15 13.08
CA HIS A 194 -10.53 18.24 13.61
C HIS A 194 -10.49 16.83 13.00
N ALA A 195 -10.07 16.68 11.76
CA ALA A 195 -9.89 15.38 11.12
C ALA A 195 -8.56 14.73 11.52
N HIS A 196 -7.59 15.52 11.98
CA HIS A 196 -6.31 15.07 12.52
C HIS A 196 -6.48 14.08 13.70
N ASN A 197 -7.44 14.34 14.61
CA ASN A 197 -7.71 13.46 15.73
C ASN A 197 -8.17 12.05 15.33
N LEU A 198 -8.81 11.87 14.18
CA LEU A 198 -9.25 10.55 13.69
C LEU A 198 -8.09 9.76 13.06
N ILE A 199 -7.18 10.45 12.35
CA ILE A 199 -5.97 9.80 11.81
C ILE A 199 -5.03 9.43 12.95
N GLU A 200 -4.76 10.34 13.88
CA GLU A 200 -3.99 10.02 15.08
C GLU A 200 -4.61 8.87 15.87
N LEU A 201 -5.93 8.79 15.95
CA LEU A 201 -6.62 7.70 16.63
C LEU A 201 -6.44 6.37 15.87
N THR A 202 -6.57 6.35 14.54
CA THR A 202 -6.36 5.13 13.73
C THR A 202 -4.90 4.71 13.72
N GLU A 203 -3.96 5.64 13.66
CA GLU A 203 -2.53 5.37 13.77
C GLU A 203 -2.14 4.93 15.18
N LEU A 204 -2.70 5.54 16.22
CA LEU A 204 -2.54 5.10 17.61
C LEU A 204 -3.10 3.68 17.84
N TRP A 205 -4.22 3.34 17.21
CA TRP A 205 -4.79 1.99 17.27
C TRP A 205 -3.90 0.98 16.53
N SER A 206 -3.37 1.35 15.36
CA SER A 206 -2.49 0.46 14.58
C SER A 206 -1.11 0.29 15.23
N THR A 207 -0.53 1.36 15.77
CA THR A 207 0.81 1.33 16.38
C THR A 207 0.81 0.82 17.82
N LYS A 208 -0.05 1.38 18.69
CA LYS A 208 0.00 1.07 20.15
C LYS A 208 -0.79 -0.17 20.52
N LEU A 209 -1.97 -0.37 19.94
CA LEU A 209 -2.84 -1.48 20.35
C LEU A 209 -2.56 -2.76 19.56
N LEU A 210 -2.34 -2.65 18.25
CA LEU A 210 -2.13 -3.80 17.38
C LEU A 210 -0.65 -4.10 17.09
N LYS A 211 0.28 -3.21 17.50
CA LYS A 211 1.72 -3.32 17.24
C LYS A 211 2.07 -3.59 15.77
N PHE A 212 1.26 -3.07 14.85
CA PHE A 212 1.50 -3.25 13.41
C PHE A 212 2.58 -2.31 12.87
N ASN A 213 2.84 -1.19 13.55
CA ASN A 213 3.91 -0.27 13.19
C ASN A 213 4.94 -0.20 14.32
N LYS A 214 6.22 -0.23 13.99
CA LYS A 214 7.33 -0.21 14.96
C LYS A 214 7.81 1.19 15.34
N THR A 215 7.24 2.23 14.72
CA THR A 215 7.69 3.61 14.91
C THR A 215 7.14 4.19 16.23
N THR A 216 8.02 4.81 17.00
CA THR A 216 7.72 5.47 18.30
C THR A 216 7.85 7.00 18.22
N THR A 217 8.12 7.56 17.04
CA THR A 217 8.33 8.99 16.80
C THR A 217 7.02 9.75 16.70
N ASP A 218 7.02 11.03 17.07
CA ASP A 218 5.90 11.93 16.80
C ASP A 218 5.68 12.05 15.29
N LEU A 219 4.41 12.01 14.88
CA LEU A 219 4.05 12.06 13.45
C LEU A 219 4.28 13.48 12.92
N CYS A 220 4.95 13.58 11.77
CA CYS A 220 5.25 14.85 11.10
C CYS A 220 4.52 14.91 9.75
N PHE A 221 3.26 15.36 9.76
CA PHE A 221 2.46 15.46 8.54
C PHE A 221 2.92 16.60 7.64
N VAL A 222 2.93 16.37 6.33
CA VAL A 222 3.23 17.40 5.34
C VAL A 222 2.11 18.44 5.25
N SER A 223 2.46 19.71 5.15
CA SER A 223 1.50 20.76 4.87
C SER A 223 1.44 21.08 3.38
N GLU A 224 0.27 21.56 2.92
CA GLU A 224 0.09 21.98 1.53
C GLU A 224 1.08 23.09 1.15
N GLU A 225 1.30 24.06 2.05
CA GLU A 225 2.24 25.16 1.82
C GLU A 225 3.67 24.66 1.63
N TRP A 226 4.10 23.72 2.44
CA TRP A 226 5.42 23.12 2.34
C TRP A 226 5.59 22.37 1.01
N MET A 227 4.59 21.58 0.63
CA MET A 227 4.63 20.80 -0.62
C MET A 227 4.64 21.71 -1.86
N ARG A 228 3.90 22.82 -1.84
CA ARG A 228 3.95 23.82 -2.91
C ARG A 228 5.31 24.51 -3.03
N ARG A 229 5.94 24.84 -1.91
CA ARG A 229 7.31 25.39 -1.91
C ARG A 229 8.30 24.39 -2.46
N PHE A 230 8.24 23.15 -2.00
CA PHE A 230 9.09 22.08 -2.50
C PHE A 230 8.96 21.90 -4.04
N ALA A 231 7.76 21.89 -4.56
CA ALA A 231 7.52 21.79 -5.99
C ALA A 231 8.15 22.95 -6.79
N VAL A 232 8.03 24.17 -6.27
CA VAL A 232 8.64 25.36 -6.90
C VAL A 232 10.18 25.28 -6.84
N GLU A 233 10.76 24.92 -5.70
CA GLU A 233 12.21 24.80 -5.51
C GLU A 233 12.81 23.77 -6.50
N HIS A 234 12.09 22.70 -6.81
CA HIS A 234 12.57 21.63 -7.68
C HIS A 234 12.01 21.69 -9.11
N ASN A 235 11.42 22.84 -9.50
CA ASN A 235 10.86 23.04 -10.85
C ASN A 235 9.85 21.96 -11.28
N MET A 236 8.98 21.55 -10.36
CA MET A 236 7.92 20.58 -10.60
C MET A 236 6.55 21.25 -10.69
N ASP A 237 5.66 20.69 -11.48
CA ASP A 237 4.24 21.04 -11.43
C ASP A 237 3.59 20.22 -10.31
N ILE A 238 2.66 20.86 -9.57
CA ILE A 238 1.95 20.21 -8.48
C ILE A 238 0.45 20.28 -8.69
N GLU A 239 -0.20 19.14 -8.61
CA GLU A 239 -1.65 18.99 -8.51
C GLU A 239 -2.01 18.51 -7.10
N ILE A 240 -3.01 19.15 -6.48
CA ILE A 240 -3.45 18.82 -5.13
C ILE A 240 -4.93 18.49 -5.18
N SER A 241 -5.32 17.34 -4.65
CA SER A 241 -6.70 16.91 -4.62
C SER A 241 -7.08 16.24 -3.30
N GLN A 242 -8.31 16.47 -2.89
CA GLN A 242 -8.96 15.77 -1.77
C GLN A 242 -10.13 14.98 -2.36
N TYR A 243 -9.97 13.67 -2.44
CA TYR A 243 -10.98 12.83 -3.06
C TYR A 243 -12.18 12.55 -2.17
N TRP A 244 -12.05 12.74 -0.87
CA TRP A 244 -13.14 12.51 0.08
C TRP A 244 -13.38 13.72 0.96
N ARG A 245 -14.60 14.25 0.89
CA ARG A 245 -15.01 15.47 1.62
C ARG A 245 -14.86 15.38 3.15
N TYR A 246 -14.73 14.17 3.68
CA TYR A 246 -14.61 13.89 5.11
C TYR A 246 -13.26 13.26 5.49
N SER A 247 -12.33 13.09 4.55
CA SER A 247 -10.97 12.63 4.83
C SER A 247 -10.06 13.84 5.01
N SER A 248 -9.19 13.78 6.01
CA SER A 248 -8.09 14.73 6.16
C SER A 248 -6.91 14.41 5.27
N GLU A 249 -6.99 13.30 4.50
CA GLU A 249 -5.95 12.89 3.58
C GLU A 249 -5.96 13.78 2.34
N THR A 250 -4.77 14.22 1.96
CA THR A 250 -4.54 15.01 0.75
C THR A 250 -3.63 14.22 -0.19
N LEU A 251 -3.96 14.24 -1.47
CA LEU A 251 -3.14 13.67 -2.53
C LEU A 251 -2.39 14.78 -3.24
N TYR A 252 -1.07 14.71 -3.22
CA TYR A 252 -0.16 15.59 -3.94
C TYR A 252 0.46 14.82 -5.11
N ILE A 253 0.35 15.36 -6.31
CA ILE A 253 0.94 14.78 -7.52
C ILE A 253 1.95 15.79 -8.07
N LEU A 254 3.24 15.45 -7.96
CA LEU A 254 4.33 16.27 -8.45
C LEU A 254 4.82 15.69 -9.79
N LYS A 255 4.84 16.51 -10.83
CA LYS A 255 5.26 16.11 -12.17
C LYS A 255 6.49 16.89 -12.60
N THR A 256 7.45 16.22 -13.20
CA THR A 256 8.60 16.90 -13.82
C THR A 256 8.12 17.81 -14.95
N ARG A 257 8.55 19.07 -14.96
CA ARG A 257 8.31 19.96 -16.10
C ARG A 257 9.13 19.48 -17.29
N ARG A 258 8.47 19.39 -18.42
CA ARG A 258 9.14 19.07 -19.69
C ARG A 258 9.96 20.23 -20.19
#